data_dbb9c8248296bcfcdcfc4ebdeb12e1d5
#
_entry.id   dbb9c8248296bcfcdcfc4ebdeb12e1d5
#
_cell.length_a   1.000
_cell.length_b   1.000
_cell.length_c   1.000
_cell.angle_alpha   90.00
_cell.angle_beta   90.00
_cell.angle_gamma   90.00
#
_symmetry.space_group_name_H-M   'P 1'
#
loop_
_entity.id
_entity.type
_entity.pdbx_description
1 polymer ?
#
loop_
_entity_poly.entity_id
_entity_poly.type
_entity_poly.pdbx_seq_one_letter_code
_entity_poly.pdbx_strand_id
1 'polypeptide(L)'
;MAPSKDQGEQTKKIVEYYKNVADEYDRNYDAPYWRDFYDKITWAFVEPYLPQKGEVLDAGGGTGKWSIPMAARGLHVTLVDISKEMLAVASAKVEWEGLQEFVTVKQGDIRNLDFPSNSFDFVLAAGDAVSYCGDGEKAISELTRVLKPSRHVVVSVDSVYPLMRRRLLQDLDFDAAIVFLTKRKFEVRGAGFESRAFTPEELRELLEKRGLEVLKIIGKPVFLGMSNENVNQILSDPETAKKLLRLQMILCEVPSVSGFGGHLQAVARKRRLSPRLR
;
A
#
# COMPACT_ATOMS: atom_id res chain seq x y z
N MET A 1 13.16 4.41 20.70
CA MET A 1 12.81 5.82 20.96
C MET A 1 11.28 5.92 20.99
N ALA A 2 10.70 6.59 21.98
CA ALA A 2 9.28 6.88 22.00
C ALA A 2 8.92 7.78 20.79
N PRO A 3 7.70 7.63 20.20
CA PRO A 3 7.25 8.49 19.11
C PRO A 3 7.20 9.96 19.58
N SER A 4 7.51 10.90 18.67
CA SER A 4 7.34 12.32 18.96
C SER A 4 5.88 12.64 19.26
N LYS A 5 5.60 13.77 19.95
CA LYS A 5 4.20 14.21 20.23
C LYS A 5 3.35 14.25 18.96
N ASP A 6 3.90 14.76 17.86
CA ASP A 6 3.25 14.85 16.55
C ASP A 6 2.91 13.46 15.97
N GLN A 7 3.83 12.51 16.08
CA GLN A 7 3.58 11.14 15.60
C GLN A 7 2.49 10.42 16.43
N GLY A 8 2.43 10.69 17.72
CA GLY A 8 1.39 10.16 18.61
C GLY A 8 -0.01 10.71 18.28
N GLU A 9 -0.09 12.00 17.93
CA GLU A 9 -1.35 12.63 17.54
C GLU A 9 -1.82 12.14 16.16
N GLN A 10 -0.91 12.06 15.19
CA GLN A 10 -1.17 11.47 13.88
C GLN A 10 -1.75 10.04 14.00
N THR A 11 -1.11 9.21 14.82
CA THR A 11 -1.56 7.83 15.08
C THR A 11 -2.98 7.78 15.64
N LYS A 12 -3.31 8.64 16.61
CA LYS A 12 -4.67 8.70 17.17
C LYS A 12 -5.72 9.05 16.11
N LYS A 13 -5.44 10.02 15.25
CA LYS A 13 -6.34 10.44 14.17
C LYS A 13 -6.56 9.31 13.16
N ILE A 14 -5.51 8.56 12.81
CA ILE A 14 -5.61 7.39 11.93
C ILE A 14 -6.51 6.32 12.55
N VAL A 15 -6.26 5.95 13.80
CA VAL A 15 -7.06 4.95 14.51
C VAL A 15 -8.52 5.37 14.60
N GLU A 16 -8.79 6.63 14.94
CA GLU A 16 -10.17 7.14 15.05
C GLU A 16 -10.88 7.15 13.68
N TYR A 17 -10.19 7.54 12.61
CA TYR A 17 -10.76 7.48 11.26
C TYR A 17 -11.15 6.05 10.87
N TYR A 18 -10.20 5.10 10.99
CA TYR A 18 -10.45 3.71 10.59
C TYR A 18 -11.45 3.00 11.50
N LYS A 19 -11.54 3.38 12.77
CA LYS A 19 -12.60 2.93 13.67
C LYS A 19 -13.99 3.29 13.13
N ASN A 20 -14.16 4.51 12.63
CA ASN A 20 -15.45 5.02 12.17
C ASN A 20 -15.87 4.45 10.81
N VAL A 21 -14.94 3.93 10.02
CA VAL A 21 -15.23 3.42 8.66
C VAL A 21 -15.10 1.91 8.52
N ALA A 22 -14.64 1.19 9.55
CA ALA A 22 -14.27 -0.22 9.45
C ALA A 22 -15.40 -1.11 8.92
N ASP A 23 -16.62 -0.97 9.43
CA ASP A 23 -17.76 -1.80 9.06
C ASP A 23 -18.23 -1.59 7.61
N GLU A 24 -17.95 -0.40 7.05
CA GLU A 24 -18.33 -0.02 5.70
C GLU A 24 -17.14 0.02 4.75
N TYR A 25 -15.91 -0.17 5.25
CA TYR A 25 -14.68 0.04 4.50
C TYR A 25 -14.65 -0.70 3.16
N ASP A 26 -15.09 -1.94 3.15
CA ASP A 26 -15.14 -2.75 1.93
C ASP A 26 -16.34 -2.41 1.03
N ARG A 27 -17.40 -1.77 1.58
CA ARG A 27 -18.61 -1.36 0.85
C ARG A 27 -18.53 0.09 0.34
N ASN A 28 -17.75 0.95 1.00
CA ASN A 28 -17.66 2.39 0.72
C ASN A 28 -16.97 2.75 -0.60
N TYR A 29 -16.84 1.79 -1.50
CA TYR A 29 -16.43 2.07 -2.85
C TYR A 29 -17.66 2.08 -3.76
N ASP A 30 -18.24 3.26 -3.96
CA ASP A 30 -19.35 3.51 -4.91
C ASP A 30 -18.97 3.19 -6.37
N ALA A 31 -17.84 2.54 -6.59
CA ALA A 31 -17.27 2.24 -7.88
C ALA A 31 -16.69 0.80 -7.94
N PRO A 32 -17.55 -0.25 -7.92
CA PRO A 32 -17.11 -1.64 -7.84
C PRO A 32 -16.24 -2.07 -9.03
N TYR A 33 -16.53 -1.61 -10.24
CA TYR A 33 -15.75 -1.93 -11.44
C TYR A 33 -14.38 -1.27 -11.43
N TRP A 34 -14.28 -0.02 -10.95
CA TRP A 34 -13.00 0.65 -10.74
C TRP A 34 -12.18 -0.05 -9.67
N ARG A 35 -12.83 -0.51 -8.59
CA ARG A 35 -12.16 -1.26 -7.53
C ARG A 35 -11.57 -2.58 -8.05
N ASP A 36 -12.36 -3.36 -8.77
CA ASP A 36 -11.91 -4.61 -9.39
C ASP A 36 -10.74 -4.38 -10.36
N PHE A 37 -10.83 -3.33 -11.17
CA PHE A 37 -9.75 -2.93 -12.08
C PHE A 37 -8.46 -2.59 -11.32
N TYR A 38 -8.55 -1.77 -10.27
CA TYR A 38 -7.42 -1.40 -9.42
C TYR A 38 -6.80 -2.60 -8.72
N ASP A 39 -7.63 -3.50 -8.21
CA ASP A 39 -7.20 -4.71 -7.53
C ASP A 39 -6.48 -5.69 -8.45
N LYS A 40 -6.96 -5.85 -9.68
CA LYS A 40 -6.29 -6.65 -10.70
C LYS A 40 -4.89 -6.12 -11.02
N ILE A 41 -4.73 -4.81 -11.12
CA ILE A 41 -3.40 -4.21 -11.32
C ILE A 41 -2.51 -4.50 -10.10
N THR A 42 -3.01 -4.24 -8.90
CA THR A 42 -2.26 -4.47 -7.67
C THR A 42 -1.77 -5.92 -7.58
N TRP A 43 -2.69 -6.88 -7.79
CA TRP A 43 -2.43 -8.30 -7.66
C TRP A 43 -1.45 -8.83 -8.73
N ALA A 44 -1.53 -8.34 -9.95
CA ALA A 44 -0.62 -8.71 -11.03
C ALA A 44 0.87 -8.41 -10.71
N PHE A 45 1.12 -7.48 -9.79
CA PHE A 45 2.47 -7.15 -9.32
C PHE A 45 2.74 -7.60 -7.86
N VAL A 46 1.85 -8.38 -7.28
CA VAL A 46 2.06 -9.09 -6.00
C VAL A 46 2.29 -10.58 -6.26
N GLU A 47 1.35 -11.22 -6.98
CA GLU A 47 1.31 -12.66 -7.16
C GLU A 47 2.61 -13.30 -7.69
N PRO A 48 3.32 -12.74 -8.69
CA PRO A 48 4.55 -13.33 -9.22
C PRO A 48 5.72 -13.38 -8.23
N TYR A 49 5.63 -12.64 -7.12
CA TYR A 49 6.68 -12.52 -6.11
C TYR A 49 6.35 -13.26 -4.82
N LEU A 50 5.13 -13.84 -4.72
CA LEU A 50 4.75 -14.66 -3.58
C LEU A 50 5.60 -15.94 -3.56
N PRO A 51 6.01 -16.41 -2.37
CA PRO A 51 6.62 -17.72 -2.23
C PRO A 51 5.55 -18.82 -2.45
N GLN A 52 6.00 -20.02 -2.86
CA GLN A 52 5.09 -21.17 -2.97
C GLN A 52 4.58 -21.66 -1.59
N LYS A 53 5.36 -21.43 -0.54
CA LYS A 53 5.04 -21.71 0.87
C LYS A 53 5.89 -20.83 1.77
N GLY A 54 5.44 -20.59 2.97
CA GLY A 54 6.20 -19.85 3.99
C GLY A 54 5.38 -18.77 4.67
N GLU A 55 6.09 -17.93 5.42
CA GLU A 55 5.55 -16.89 6.27
C GLU A 55 5.45 -15.56 5.51
N VAL A 56 4.29 -14.95 5.51
CA VAL A 56 4.00 -13.68 4.84
C VAL A 56 3.51 -12.66 5.85
N LEU A 57 4.00 -11.43 5.74
CA LEU A 57 3.49 -10.28 6.49
C LEU A 57 2.62 -9.40 5.57
N ASP A 58 1.38 -9.15 5.99
CA ASP A 58 0.51 -8.11 5.43
C ASP A 58 0.49 -6.93 6.42
N ALA A 59 1.32 -5.93 6.15
CA ALA A 59 1.59 -4.80 7.05
C ALA A 59 0.68 -3.60 6.71
N GLY A 60 -0.22 -3.26 7.62
CA GLY A 60 -1.34 -2.36 7.35
C GLY A 60 -2.43 -3.07 6.55
N GLY A 61 -2.68 -4.35 6.87
CA GLY A 61 -3.57 -5.23 6.10
C GLY A 61 -5.06 -4.91 6.24
N GLY A 62 -5.43 -4.01 7.15
CA GLY A 62 -6.79 -3.52 7.34
C GLY A 62 -7.81 -4.64 7.54
N THR A 63 -8.81 -4.71 6.67
CA THR A 63 -9.88 -5.72 6.68
C THR A 63 -9.45 -7.08 6.08
N GLY A 64 -8.16 -7.32 5.85
CA GLY A 64 -7.64 -8.60 5.34
C GLY A 64 -7.81 -8.82 3.83
N LYS A 65 -8.01 -7.75 3.08
CA LYS A 65 -8.24 -7.80 1.63
C LYS A 65 -7.21 -8.63 0.87
N TRP A 66 -5.94 -8.49 1.22
CA TRP A 66 -4.85 -9.23 0.58
C TRP A 66 -4.42 -10.46 1.36
N SER A 67 -4.63 -10.46 2.67
CA SER A 67 -4.35 -11.62 3.52
C SER A 67 -5.14 -12.86 3.10
N ILE A 68 -6.43 -12.71 2.83
CA ILE A 68 -7.32 -13.82 2.43
C ILE A 68 -6.85 -14.50 1.14
N PRO A 69 -6.64 -13.82 0.01
CA PRO A 69 -6.17 -14.48 -1.22
C PRO A 69 -4.75 -15.05 -1.11
N MET A 70 -3.88 -14.53 -0.23
CA MET A 70 -2.59 -15.15 0.06
C MET A 70 -2.75 -16.43 0.89
N ALA A 71 -3.58 -16.40 1.92
CA ALA A 71 -3.88 -17.57 2.76
C ALA A 71 -4.59 -18.69 1.97
N ALA A 72 -5.51 -18.37 1.07
CA ALA A 72 -6.17 -19.31 0.18
C ALA A 72 -5.20 -20.06 -0.75
N ARG A 73 -3.97 -19.57 -0.91
CA ARG A 73 -2.87 -20.25 -1.62
C ARG A 73 -2.02 -21.14 -0.71
N GLY A 74 -2.39 -21.30 0.56
CA GLY A 74 -1.67 -22.10 1.54
C GLY A 74 -0.47 -21.39 2.18
N LEU A 75 -0.43 -20.03 2.12
CA LEU A 75 0.58 -19.25 2.81
C LEU A 75 0.13 -18.95 4.24
N HIS A 76 1.06 -18.98 5.20
CA HIS A 76 0.81 -18.51 6.55
C HIS A 76 0.97 -16.99 6.58
N VAL A 77 -0.13 -16.27 6.76
CA VAL A 77 -0.18 -14.82 6.70
C VAL A 77 -0.31 -14.23 8.11
N THR A 78 0.62 -13.38 8.50
CA THR A 78 0.45 -12.50 9.65
C THR A 78 -0.07 -11.16 9.16
N LEU A 79 -1.33 -10.84 9.48
CA LEU A 79 -1.95 -9.56 9.22
C LEU A 79 -1.69 -8.64 10.41
N VAL A 80 -1.05 -7.50 10.16
CA VAL A 80 -0.81 -6.47 11.18
C VAL A 80 -1.52 -5.18 10.76
N ASP A 81 -2.31 -4.60 11.65
CA ASP A 81 -2.89 -3.27 11.48
C ASP A 81 -2.95 -2.53 12.81
N ILE A 82 -3.00 -1.21 12.75
CA ILE A 82 -3.05 -0.36 13.95
C ILE A 82 -4.47 -0.26 14.52
N SER A 83 -5.50 -0.38 13.67
CA SER A 83 -6.92 -0.31 14.03
C SER A 83 -7.44 -1.68 14.42
N LYS A 84 -7.85 -1.83 15.68
CA LYS A 84 -8.49 -3.06 16.17
C LYS A 84 -9.85 -3.32 15.53
N GLU A 85 -10.55 -2.27 15.11
CA GLU A 85 -11.84 -2.39 14.44
C GLU A 85 -11.67 -2.97 13.02
N MET A 86 -10.67 -2.52 12.27
CA MET A 86 -10.31 -3.13 10.98
C MET A 86 -9.93 -4.60 11.15
N LEU A 87 -9.17 -4.92 12.18
CA LEU A 87 -8.77 -6.29 12.51
C LEU A 87 -9.96 -7.17 12.92
N ALA A 88 -10.96 -6.61 13.59
CA ALA A 88 -12.20 -7.34 13.91
C ALA A 88 -12.94 -7.76 12.62
N VAL A 89 -13.05 -6.86 11.64
CA VAL A 89 -13.63 -7.18 10.33
C VAL A 89 -12.79 -8.24 9.62
N ALA A 90 -11.45 -8.10 9.63
CA ALA A 90 -10.56 -9.10 9.05
C ALA A 90 -10.74 -10.48 9.69
N SER A 91 -10.81 -10.56 11.03
CA SER A 91 -11.00 -11.81 11.77
C SER A 91 -12.31 -12.49 11.40
N ALA A 92 -13.42 -11.73 11.32
CA ALA A 92 -14.71 -12.25 10.91
C ALA A 92 -14.68 -12.82 9.47
N LYS A 93 -13.99 -12.15 8.56
CA LYS A 93 -13.82 -12.63 7.17
C LYS A 93 -12.94 -13.88 7.10
N VAL A 94 -11.85 -13.93 7.86
CA VAL A 94 -10.97 -15.11 7.96
C VAL A 94 -11.74 -16.32 8.48
N GLU A 95 -12.60 -16.11 9.48
CA GLU A 95 -13.48 -17.16 10.02
C GLU A 95 -14.51 -17.63 8.98
N TRP A 96 -15.16 -16.69 8.29
CA TRP A 96 -16.13 -16.98 7.23
C TRP A 96 -15.53 -17.81 6.09
N GLU A 97 -14.28 -17.52 5.70
CA GLU A 97 -13.56 -18.22 4.64
C GLU A 97 -12.91 -19.53 5.11
N GLY A 98 -12.97 -19.85 6.41
CA GLY A 98 -12.35 -21.06 6.97
C GLY A 98 -10.82 -21.04 6.96
N LEU A 99 -10.20 -19.86 7.06
CA LEU A 99 -8.74 -19.64 6.91
C LEU A 99 -8.01 -19.39 8.24
N GLN A 100 -8.61 -19.73 9.38
CA GLN A 100 -8.06 -19.44 10.72
C GLN A 100 -6.71 -20.11 10.98
N GLU A 101 -6.44 -21.26 10.35
CA GLU A 101 -5.16 -21.95 10.44
C GLU A 101 -4.04 -21.25 9.65
N PHE A 102 -4.40 -20.42 8.67
CA PHE A 102 -3.47 -19.74 7.77
C PHE A 102 -3.29 -18.26 8.06
N VAL A 103 -4.21 -17.63 8.80
CA VAL A 103 -4.14 -16.18 9.06
C VAL A 103 -4.06 -15.90 10.55
N THR A 104 -2.95 -15.29 10.97
CA THR A 104 -2.79 -14.71 12.31
C THR A 104 -3.07 -13.22 12.25
N VAL A 105 -4.07 -12.73 12.99
CA VAL A 105 -4.42 -11.30 13.07
C VAL A 105 -3.79 -10.69 14.32
N LYS A 106 -2.99 -9.62 14.16
CA LYS A 106 -2.25 -8.97 15.24
C LYS A 106 -2.35 -7.44 15.17
N GLN A 107 -2.70 -6.79 16.28
CA GLN A 107 -2.63 -5.34 16.36
C GLN A 107 -1.17 -4.90 16.46
N GLY A 108 -0.76 -3.90 15.67
CA GLY A 108 0.60 -3.39 15.69
C GLY A 108 0.80 -2.18 14.78
N ASP A 109 1.94 -1.51 14.99
CA ASP A 109 2.36 -0.35 14.21
C ASP A 109 3.49 -0.78 13.24
N ILE A 110 3.32 -0.52 11.96
CA ILE A 110 4.32 -0.87 10.93
C ILE A 110 5.68 -0.19 11.14
N ARG A 111 5.72 0.87 11.96
CA ARG A 111 6.96 1.57 12.35
C ARG A 111 7.71 0.87 13.49
N ASN A 112 7.09 -0.11 14.15
CA ASN A 112 7.67 -0.84 15.26
C ASN A 112 7.08 -2.25 15.33
N LEU A 113 7.53 -3.12 14.43
CA LEU A 113 7.03 -4.48 14.28
C LEU A 113 7.64 -5.39 15.36
N ASP A 114 6.78 -6.02 16.15
CA ASP A 114 7.16 -6.96 17.19
C ASP A 114 7.41 -8.37 16.61
N PHE A 115 8.43 -8.45 15.72
CA PHE A 115 8.92 -9.69 15.13
C PHE A 115 10.43 -9.68 15.07
N PRO A 116 11.09 -10.84 15.16
CA PRO A 116 12.53 -10.96 14.93
C PRO A 116 12.92 -10.48 13.52
N SER A 117 14.17 -10.10 13.36
CA SER A 117 14.72 -9.84 12.01
C SER A 117 14.69 -11.11 11.16
N ASN A 118 14.40 -10.96 9.86
CA ASN A 118 14.39 -12.08 8.90
C ASN A 118 13.33 -13.15 9.24
N SER A 119 12.13 -12.76 9.65
CA SER A 119 11.02 -13.66 9.97
C SER A 119 10.21 -14.08 8.74
N PHE A 120 10.02 -13.17 7.76
CA PHE A 120 9.07 -13.37 6.68
C PHE A 120 9.72 -13.64 5.32
N ASP A 121 9.09 -14.54 4.55
CA ASP A 121 9.48 -14.89 3.19
C ASP A 121 8.95 -13.88 2.16
N PHE A 122 7.91 -13.11 2.51
CA PHE A 122 7.34 -12.03 1.72
C PHE A 122 6.71 -10.99 2.64
N VAL A 123 6.78 -9.73 2.24
CA VAL A 123 6.14 -8.63 2.96
C VAL A 123 5.31 -7.81 1.98
N LEU A 124 4.05 -7.57 2.32
CA LEU A 124 3.16 -6.67 1.62
C LEU A 124 2.83 -5.48 2.52
N ALA A 125 2.91 -4.27 1.99
CA ALA A 125 2.40 -3.06 2.60
C ALA A 125 1.59 -2.29 1.54
N ALA A 126 0.39 -2.78 1.28
CA ALA A 126 -0.57 -2.19 0.33
C ALA A 126 -1.56 -1.26 1.04
N GLY A 127 -2.27 -0.43 0.28
CA GLY A 127 -3.27 0.50 0.84
C GLY A 127 -2.67 1.70 1.55
N ASP A 128 -1.47 2.13 1.11
CA ASP A 128 -0.83 3.39 1.46
C ASP A 128 -0.45 3.57 2.95
N ALA A 129 -0.37 2.46 3.72
CA ALA A 129 0.03 2.46 5.11
C ALA A 129 1.37 3.19 5.36
N VAL A 130 2.33 3.09 4.42
CA VAL A 130 3.61 3.79 4.47
C VAL A 130 3.45 5.31 4.28
N SER A 131 2.50 5.74 3.45
CA SER A 131 2.15 7.16 3.27
C SER A 131 1.53 7.77 4.52
N TYR A 132 0.69 7.01 5.22
CA TYR A 132 -0.13 7.50 6.34
C TYR A 132 0.58 7.44 7.69
N CYS A 133 1.51 6.52 7.90
CA CYS A 133 2.10 6.25 9.22
C CYS A 133 2.89 7.43 9.85
N GLY A 134 3.09 8.53 9.13
CA GLY A 134 3.81 9.72 9.61
C GLY A 134 5.34 9.60 9.61
N ASP A 135 5.88 8.38 9.49
CA ASP A 135 7.33 8.10 9.38
C ASP A 135 7.57 6.90 8.43
N GLY A 136 7.42 7.15 7.14
CA GLY A 136 7.61 6.13 6.10
C GLY A 136 9.02 5.54 6.07
N GLU A 137 10.04 6.33 6.48
CA GLU A 137 11.42 5.83 6.53
C GLU A 137 11.58 4.75 7.59
N LYS A 138 11.01 4.97 8.78
CA LYS A 138 11.02 4.00 9.86
C LYS A 138 10.19 2.77 9.50
N ALA A 139 9.02 2.96 8.87
CA ALA A 139 8.20 1.86 8.39
C ALA A 139 8.98 0.98 7.40
N ILE A 140 9.59 1.55 6.36
CA ILE A 140 10.40 0.78 5.39
C ILE A 140 11.59 0.09 6.07
N SER A 141 12.21 0.72 7.07
CA SER A 141 13.30 0.09 7.85
C SER A 141 12.80 -1.17 8.56
N GLU A 142 11.64 -1.14 9.20
CA GLU A 142 11.04 -2.28 9.89
C GLU A 142 10.59 -3.39 8.92
N LEU A 143 9.91 -3.02 7.82
CA LEU A 143 9.53 -3.97 6.76
C LEU A 143 10.78 -4.69 6.21
N THR A 144 11.87 -3.93 5.97
CA THR A 144 13.14 -4.50 5.52
C THR A 144 13.78 -5.38 6.58
N ARG A 145 13.74 -4.98 7.85
CA ARG A 145 14.31 -5.74 8.96
C ARG A 145 13.68 -7.12 9.09
N VAL A 146 12.35 -7.19 9.07
CA VAL A 146 11.62 -8.45 9.25
C VAL A 146 11.60 -9.34 8.01
N LEU A 147 11.85 -8.80 6.82
CA LEU A 147 11.97 -9.56 5.58
C LEU A 147 13.27 -10.38 5.57
N LYS A 148 13.23 -11.63 5.15
CA LYS A 148 14.43 -12.49 4.95
C LYS A 148 15.28 -11.97 3.78
N PRO A 149 16.62 -12.19 3.81
CA PRO A 149 17.50 -11.84 2.70
C PRO A 149 17.07 -12.49 1.37
N SER A 150 17.21 -11.79 0.26
CA SER A 150 16.82 -12.21 -1.09
C SER A 150 15.32 -12.43 -1.30
N ARG A 151 14.49 -12.07 -0.34
CA ARG A 151 13.04 -12.12 -0.45
C ARG A 151 12.48 -10.77 -0.87
N HIS A 152 11.19 -10.75 -1.24
CA HIS A 152 10.55 -9.61 -1.85
C HIS A 152 9.62 -8.88 -0.89
N VAL A 153 9.57 -7.57 -1.06
CA VAL A 153 8.58 -6.69 -0.46
C VAL A 153 7.84 -5.93 -1.56
N VAL A 154 6.53 -5.78 -1.39
CA VAL A 154 5.71 -4.90 -2.23
C VAL A 154 5.12 -3.80 -1.35
N VAL A 155 5.30 -2.56 -1.80
CA VAL A 155 4.84 -1.36 -1.07
C VAL A 155 4.01 -0.49 -1.99
N SER A 156 2.83 -0.04 -1.55
CA SER A 156 2.04 1.01 -2.21
C SER A 156 2.10 2.31 -1.44
N VAL A 157 2.16 3.42 -2.16
CA VAL A 157 2.18 4.80 -1.60
C VAL A 157 1.39 5.76 -2.49
N ASP A 158 0.94 6.87 -1.92
CA ASP A 158 0.35 7.98 -2.66
C ASP A 158 1.33 8.60 -3.66
N SER A 159 0.83 8.99 -4.84
CA SER A 159 1.62 9.61 -5.90
C SER A 159 1.46 11.14 -5.92
N VAL A 160 2.57 11.85 -6.15
CA VAL A 160 2.63 13.33 -6.15
C VAL A 160 1.83 13.95 -7.30
N TYR A 161 2.06 13.49 -8.54
CA TYR A 161 1.58 14.22 -9.71
C TYR A 161 0.04 14.23 -9.87
N PRO A 162 -0.69 13.14 -9.62
CA PRO A 162 -2.16 13.16 -9.64
C PRO A 162 -2.76 14.05 -8.55
N LEU A 163 -2.18 14.09 -7.37
CA LEU A 163 -2.61 14.96 -6.28
C LEU A 163 -2.36 16.44 -6.60
N MET A 164 -1.20 16.74 -7.19
CA MET A 164 -0.90 18.08 -7.70
C MET A 164 -1.89 18.50 -8.80
N ARG A 165 -2.11 17.63 -9.80
CA ARG A 165 -3.05 17.88 -10.88
C ARG A 165 -4.46 18.18 -10.36
N ARG A 166 -4.91 17.46 -9.35
CA ARG A 166 -6.19 17.70 -8.70
C ARG A 166 -6.25 19.10 -8.09
N ARG A 167 -5.23 19.53 -7.32
CA ARG A 167 -5.17 20.88 -6.73
C ARG A 167 -5.22 21.99 -7.80
N LEU A 168 -4.48 21.78 -8.89
CA LEU A 168 -4.43 22.76 -9.98
C LEU A 168 -5.72 22.86 -10.80
N LEU A 169 -6.40 21.74 -11.08
CA LEU A 169 -7.48 21.68 -12.06
C LEU A 169 -8.88 21.51 -11.45
N GLN A 170 -8.99 21.02 -10.23
CA GLN A 170 -10.27 20.82 -9.55
C GLN A 170 -10.45 21.78 -8.39
N ASP A 171 -9.45 21.90 -7.51
CA ASP A 171 -9.52 22.77 -6.35
C ASP A 171 -9.15 24.23 -6.70
N LEU A 172 -8.46 24.47 -7.83
CA LEU A 172 -7.94 25.77 -8.30
C LEU A 172 -7.08 26.49 -7.24
N ASP A 173 -6.40 25.72 -6.40
CA ASP A 173 -5.56 26.20 -5.30
C ASP A 173 -4.07 26.09 -5.69
N PHE A 174 -3.58 27.12 -6.38
CA PHE A 174 -2.21 27.15 -6.90
C PHE A 174 -1.16 27.29 -5.80
N ASP A 175 -1.45 28.02 -4.74
CA ASP A 175 -0.54 28.19 -3.60
C ASP A 175 -0.40 26.88 -2.82
N ALA A 176 -1.50 26.19 -2.56
CA ALA A 176 -1.46 24.85 -1.96
C ALA A 176 -0.73 23.83 -2.85
N ALA A 177 -0.84 23.95 -4.18
CA ALA A 177 -0.10 23.08 -5.10
C ALA A 177 1.43 23.30 -4.99
N ILE A 178 1.88 24.57 -4.90
CA ILE A 178 3.30 24.92 -4.73
C ILE A 178 3.82 24.41 -3.37
N VAL A 179 3.08 24.65 -2.29
CA VAL A 179 3.42 24.15 -0.95
C VAL A 179 3.50 22.62 -0.93
N PHE A 180 2.57 21.95 -1.57
CA PHE A 180 2.55 20.49 -1.68
C PHE A 180 3.78 19.95 -2.44
N LEU A 181 4.21 20.60 -3.54
CA LEU A 181 5.42 20.22 -4.25
C LEU A 181 6.69 20.31 -3.40
N THR A 182 6.69 21.15 -2.38
CA THR A 182 7.84 21.30 -1.47
C THR A 182 7.76 20.34 -0.30
N LYS A 183 6.58 20.25 0.34
CA LYS A 183 6.40 19.48 1.58
C LYS A 183 6.07 18.02 1.37
N ARG A 184 5.52 17.64 0.19
CA ARG A 184 5.02 16.28 -0.13
C ARG A 184 3.93 15.77 0.81
N LYS A 185 3.39 16.61 1.66
CA LYS A 185 2.35 16.27 2.64
C LYS A 185 1.02 16.91 2.26
N PHE A 186 -0.04 16.19 2.55
CA PHE A 186 -1.41 16.65 2.35
C PHE A 186 -2.33 16.04 3.41
N GLU A 187 -3.37 16.76 3.76
CA GLU A 187 -4.42 16.22 4.61
C GLU A 187 -5.29 15.26 3.79
N VAL A 188 -5.51 14.07 4.32
CA VAL A 188 -6.42 13.08 3.73
C VAL A 188 -7.85 13.58 3.94
N ARG A 189 -8.58 13.80 2.84
CA ARG A 189 -9.89 14.44 2.85
C ARG A 189 -10.88 13.73 3.78
N GLY A 190 -11.37 14.44 4.77
CA GLY A 190 -12.32 13.91 5.76
C GLY A 190 -11.75 12.99 6.81
N ALA A 191 -10.43 12.75 6.80
CA ALA A 191 -9.78 11.83 7.72
C ALA A 191 -9.06 12.53 8.89
N GLY A 192 -8.79 13.84 8.78
CA GLY A 192 -8.15 14.63 9.83
C GLY A 192 -6.68 14.32 10.10
N PHE A 193 -6.05 13.47 9.28
CA PHE A 193 -4.62 13.17 9.36
C PHE A 193 -3.89 13.48 8.06
N GLU A 194 -2.57 13.63 8.14
CA GLU A 194 -1.72 13.88 6.99
C GLU A 194 -1.24 12.59 6.32
N SER A 195 -1.14 12.63 4.99
CA SER A 195 -0.42 11.65 4.18
C SER A 195 0.82 12.28 3.55
N ARG A 196 1.83 11.44 3.26
CA ARG A 196 2.97 11.81 2.44
C ARG A 196 2.87 11.14 1.07
N ALA A 197 2.95 11.95 0.01
CA ALA A 197 3.06 11.45 -1.34
C ALA A 197 4.52 11.37 -1.81
N PHE A 198 4.76 10.51 -2.80
CA PHE A 198 6.09 10.24 -3.35
C PHE A 198 6.11 10.42 -4.87
N THR A 199 7.27 10.83 -5.41
CA THR A 199 7.58 10.58 -6.82
C THR A 199 8.17 9.17 -6.98
N PRO A 200 8.21 8.59 -8.19
CA PRO A 200 8.89 7.32 -8.42
C PRO A 200 10.36 7.31 -7.96
N GLU A 201 11.05 8.44 -8.16
CA GLU A 201 12.45 8.62 -7.78
C GLU A 201 12.62 8.65 -6.26
N GLU A 202 11.77 9.41 -5.55
CA GLU A 202 11.79 9.51 -4.08
C GLU A 202 11.48 8.14 -3.44
N LEU A 203 10.53 7.39 -3.99
CA LEU A 203 10.21 6.04 -3.51
C LEU A 203 11.38 5.08 -3.73
N ARG A 204 12.00 5.13 -4.92
CA ARG A 204 13.20 4.33 -5.22
C ARG A 204 14.32 4.62 -4.23
N GLU A 205 14.65 5.88 -4.07
CA GLU A 205 15.72 6.33 -3.17
C GLU A 205 15.47 5.88 -1.72
N LEU A 206 14.23 6.02 -1.24
CA LEU A 206 13.84 5.58 0.10
C LEU A 206 14.08 4.09 0.30
N LEU A 207 13.65 3.26 -0.65
CA LEU A 207 13.80 1.80 -0.58
C LEU A 207 15.27 1.38 -0.65
N GLU A 208 16.04 1.97 -1.59
CA GLU A 208 17.44 1.63 -1.81
C GLU A 208 18.33 2.03 -0.63
N LYS A 209 18.08 3.18 0.00
CA LYS A 209 18.74 3.61 1.25
C LYS A 209 18.49 2.67 2.43
N ARG A 210 17.44 1.88 2.39
CA ARG A 210 17.08 0.89 3.42
C ARG A 210 17.52 -0.55 3.09
N GLY A 211 18.41 -0.72 2.09
CA GLY A 211 19.01 -2.02 1.77
C GLY A 211 18.16 -2.90 0.86
N LEU A 212 17.18 -2.30 0.19
CA LEU A 212 16.37 -2.96 -0.83
C LEU A 212 16.94 -2.70 -2.23
N GLU A 213 16.75 -3.64 -3.14
CA GLU A 213 16.98 -3.49 -4.56
C GLU A 213 15.61 -3.33 -5.22
N VAL A 214 15.34 -2.18 -5.81
CA VAL A 214 14.07 -1.89 -6.47
C VAL A 214 14.05 -2.58 -7.84
N LEU A 215 13.15 -3.55 -8.00
CA LEU A 215 12.98 -4.31 -9.22
C LEU A 215 12.02 -3.60 -10.18
N LYS A 216 10.90 -3.06 -9.65
CA LYS A 216 9.87 -2.36 -10.42
C LYS A 216 9.27 -1.23 -9.61
N ILE A 217 8.84 -0.17 -10.29
CA ILE A 217 7.89 0.82 -9.78
C ILE A 217 6.83 1.01 -10.84
N ILE A 218 5.58 0.83 -10.47
CA ILE A 218 4.43 1.02 -11.35
C ILE A 218 3.54 2.15 -10.86
N GLY A 219 2.86 2.80 -11.80
CA GLY A 219 1.72 3.69 -11.51
C GLY A 219 0.40 2.95 -11.64
N LYS A 220 -0.54 3.17 -10.71
CA LYS A 220 -1.83 2.47 -10.75
C LYS A 220 -3.01 3.36 -10.29
N PRO A 221 -4.07 3.49 -11.12
CA PRO A 221 -4.01 3.41 -12.60
C PRO A 221 -3.38 4.67 -13.18
N VAL A 222 -2.73 4.58 -14.36
CA VAL A 222 -1.95 5.70 -14.91
C VAL A 222 -2.80 6.77 -15.62
N PHE A 223 -3.90 6.42 -16.30
CA PHE A 223 -4.69 7.40 -17.06
C PHE A 223 -6.14 7.55 -16.59
N LEU A 224 -6.69 6.56 -15.93
CA LEU A 224 -8.08 6.62 -15.46
C LEU A 224 -8.27 7.51 -14.23
N GLY A 225 -7.18 7.89 -13.57
CA GLY A 225 -7.23 8.71 -12.36
C GLY A 225 -7.85 7.98 -11.17
N MET A 226 -8.33 8.77 -10.21
CA MET A 226 -9.06 8.25 -9.05
C MET A 226 -10.47 7.83 -9.48
N SER A 227 -11.10 6.97 -8.66
CA SER A 227 -12.48 6.55 -8.85
C SER A 227 -13.44 7.73 -9.06
N ASN A 228 -14.29 7.63 -10.08
CA ASN A 228 -15.44 8.48 -10.30
C ASN A 228 -16.50 7.71 -11.08
N GLU A 229 -17.73 8.24 -11.12
CA GLU A 229 -18.88 7.57 -11.73
C GLU A 229 -18.65 7.29 -13.22
N ASN A 230 -18.11 8.24 -13.98
CA ASN A 230 -17.84 8.07 -15.41
C ASN A 230 -16.84 6.93 -15.66
N VAL A 231 -15.76 6.87 -14.90
CA VAL A 231 -14.76 5.79 -15.02
C VAL A 231 -15.37 4.45 -14.62
N ASN A 232 -16.16 4.41 -13.57
CA ASN A 232 -16.84 3.19 -13.14
C ASN A 232 -17.82 2.68 -14.21
N GLN A 233 -18.57 3.58 -14.85
CA GLN A 233 -19.46 3.26 -15.97
C GLN A 233 -18.69 2.72 -17.20
N ILE A 234 -17.56 3.31 -17.57
CA ILE A 234 -16.71 2.83 -18.67
C ILE A 234 -16.22 1.39 -18.37
N LEU A 235 -15.81 1.12 -17.12
CA LEU A 235 -15.29 -0.18 -16.69
C LEU A 235 -16.40 -1.22 -16.47
N SER A 236 -17.68 -0.87 -16.49
CA SER A 236 -18.79 -1.81 -16.39
C SER A 236 -18.94 -2.69 -17.62
N ASP A 237 -18.43 -2.24 -18.80
CA ASP A 237 -18.35 -3.08 -19.99
C ASP A 237 -17.10 -3.98 -19.91
N PRO A 238 -17.26 -5.33 -19.85
CA PRO A 238 -16.15 -6.26 -19.67
C PRO A 238 -15.08 -6.20 -20.77
N GLU A 239 -15.48 -5.97 -22.02
CA GLU A 239 -14.54 -5.89 -23.14
C GLU A 239 -13.70 -4.59 -23.09
N THR A 240 -14.32 -3.49 -22.74
CA THR A 240 -13.63 -2.21 -22.50
C THR A 240 -12.68 -2.31 -21.30
N ALA A 241 -13.14 -2.86 -20.19
CA ALA A 241 -12.31 -3.09 -19.01
C ALA A 241 -11.08 -3.95 -19.31
N LYS A 242 -11.24 -5.03 -20.10
CA LYS A 242 -10.14 -5.89 -20.54
C LYS A 242 -9.12 -5.15 -21.41
N LYS A 243 -9.59 -4.33 -22.37
CA LYS A 243 -8.72 -3.50 -23.22
C LYS A 243 -7.96 -2.47 -22.40
N LEU A 244 -8.64 -1.79 -21.48
CA LEU A 244 -8.04 -0.81 -20.60
C LEU A 244 -7.03 -1.45 -19.64
N LEU A 245 -7.32 -2.64 -19.10
CA LEU A 245 -6.38 -3.37 -18.26
C LEU A 245 -5.12 -3.74 -19.06
N ARG A 246 -5.26 -4.22 -20.30
CA ARG A 246 -4.11 -4.50 -21.17
C ARG A 246 -3.27 -3.24 -21.42
N LEU A 247 -3.91 -2.11 -21.72
CA LEU A 247 -3.23 -0.82 -21.89
C LEU A 247 -2.50 -0.39 -20.62
N GLN A 248 -3.17 -0.50 -19.48
CA GLN A 248 -2.60 -0.22 -18.16
C GLN A 248 -1.34 -1.06 -17.89
N MET A 249 -1.40 -2.37 -18.15
CA MET A 249 -0.28 -3.28 -17.93
C MET A 249 0.94 -2.98 -18.81
N ILE A 250 0.73 -2.44 -20.01
CA ILE A 250 1.81 -1.99 -20.90
C ILE A 250 2.46 -0.70 -20.39
N LEU A 251 1.66 0.24 -19.87
CA LEU A 251 2.10 1.61 -19.60
C LEU A 251 2.54 1.83 -18.15
N CYS A 252 2.05 1.04 -17.20
CA CYS A 252 2.29 1.29 -15.77
C CYS A 252 3.78 1.21 -15.36
N GLU A 253 4.59 0.41 -16.05
CA GLU A 253 6.04 0.27 -15.81
C GLU A 253 6.89 1.28 -16.59
N VAL A 254 6.30 2.04 -17.52
CA VAL A 254 7.05 3.03 -18.32
C VAL A 254 7.48 4.18 -17.38
N PRO A 255 8.78 4.45 -17.21
CA PRO A 255 9.26 5.42 -16.20
C PRO A 255 8.66 6.83 -16.35
N SER A 256 8.48 7.31 -17.59
CA SER A 256 7.88 8.62 -17.87
C SER A 256 6.36 8.66 -17.61
N VAL A 257 5.71 7.53 -17.39
CA VAL A 257 4.27 7.40 -17.23
C VAL A 257 3.89 6.97 -15.81
N SER A 258 4.72 6.17 -15.15
CA SER A 258 4.41 5.60 -13.83
C SER A 258 4.02 6.66 -12.79
N GLY A 259 4.65 7.84 -12.83
CA GLY A 259 4.33 8.94 -11.93
C GLY A 259 2.90 9.49 -12.07
N PHE A 260 2.21 9.24 -13.18
CA PHE A 260 0.82 9.66 -13.38
C PHE A 260 -0.21 8.72 -12.74
N GLY A 261 0.22 7.58 -12.22
CA GLY A 261 -0.66 6.70 -11.45
C GLY A 261 -1.17 7.37 -10.17
N GLY A 262 -2.43 7.12 -9.81
CA GLY A 262 -3.01 7.62 -8.54
C GLY A 262 -2.19 7.19 -7.33
N HIS A 263 -1.66 5.98 -7.38
CA HIS A 263 -0.69 5.44 -6.43
C HIS A 263 0.52 4.87 -7.16
N LEU A 264 1.64 4.84 -6.46
CA LEU A 264 2.82 4.08 -6.88
C LEU A 264 2.84 2.73 -6.15
N GLN A 265 3.25 1.69 -6.85
CA GLN A 265 3.55 0.41 -6.22
C GLN A 265 4.97 -0.02 -6.60
N ALA A 266 5.79 -0.25 -5.60
CA ALA A 266 7.14 -0.75 -5.76
C ALA A 266 7.22 -2.22 -5.42
N VAL A 267 7.96 -2.98 -6.23
CA VAL A 267 8.44 -4.33 -5.93
C VAL A 267 9.93 -4.24 -5.70
N ALA A 268 10.38 -4.67 -4.54
CA ALA A 268 11.79 -4.64 -4.19
C ALA A 268 12.25 -5.95 -3.53
N ARG A 269 13.55 -6.21 -3.60
CA ARG A 269 14.19 -7.39 -3.03
C ARG A 269 15.19 -6.98 -1.94
N LYS A 270 15.17 -7.65 -0.79
CA LYS A 270 16.18 -7.42 0.24
C LYS A 270 17.55 -7.90 -0.23
N ARG A 271 18.53 -7.01 -0.22
CA ARG A 271 19.91 -7.34 -0.58
C ARG A 271 20.48 -8.34 0.42
N ARG A 272 21.28 -9.28 -0.05
CA ARG A 272 22.14 -10.08 0.84
C ARG A 272 23.21 -9.16 1.39
N LEU A 273 23.40 -9.15 2.70
CA LEU A 273 24.62 -8.57 3.26
C LEU A 273 25.78 -9.44 2.73
N SER A 274 26.66 -8.86 1.93
CA SER A 274 27.93 -9.52 1.61
C SER A 274 28.64 -9.81 2.92
N PRO A 275 29.20 -11.02 3.13
CA PRO A 275 30.10 -11.22 4.24
C PRO A 275 31.20 -10.16 4.09
N ARG A 276 31.27 -9.20 5.03
CA ARG A 276 32.45 -8.35 5.10
C ARG A 276 33.64 -9.28 5.21
N LEU A 277 34.52 -9.25 4.23
CA LEU A 277 35.85 -9.81 4.39
C LEU A 277 36.40 -9.22 5.69
N ARG A 278 36.50 -10.08 6.70
CA ARG A 278 37.14 -9.76 7.97
C ARG A 278 38.64 -9.75 7.77
#